data_9fd257e8b54057bb1432979e69982402
#
_entry.id   9fd257e8b54057bb1432979e69982402
#
_cell.length_a   1.000
_cell.length_b   1.000
_cell.length_c   1.000
_cell.angle_alpha   90.00
_cell.angle_beta   90.00
_cell.angle_gamma   90.00
#
_symmetry.space_group_name_H-M   'P 1'
#
loop_
_entity.id
_entity.type
_entity.pdbx_description
1 polymer ?
#
loop_
_entity_poly.entity_id
_entity_poly.type
_entity_poly.pdbx_seq_one_letter_code
_entity_poly.pdbx_strand_id
1 'polypeptide(L)'
;PGLRPVNLDPGYMTLGQFFLATTKDQRQRVYVRDGIFVEPTLYFEAGHFHAFDWTYRDYQSEKYISFLENVRSRLAFQLSTKVPYRLRATLQKNSKK
;
A
#
# COMPACT_ATOMS: atom_id res chain seq x y z
N PRO A 1 3.01 16.67 0.89
CA PRO A 1 4.27 15.94 1.01
C PRO A 1 4.28 14.63 0.24
N GLY A 2 5.47 14.27 -0.23
CA GLY A 2 5.64 13.06 -1.02
C GLY A 2 5.44 11.75 -0.29
N LEU A 3 5.25 11.79 1.05
CA LEU A 3 5.07 10.58 1.85
C LEU A 3 3.60 10.21 2.07
N ARG A 4 2.69 10.94 1.46
CA ARG A 4 1.27 10.59 1.56
C ARG A 4 0.98 9.26 0.88
N PRO A 5 0.02 8.49 1.42
CA PRO A 5 -0.47 7.31 0.70
C PRO A 5 -1.07 7.72 -0.65
N VAL A 6 -0.92 6.86 -1.64
CA VAL A 6 -1.60 7.03 -2.91
C VAL A 6 -3.04 6.56 -2.76
N ASN A 7 -3.97 7.38 -3.20
CA ASN A 7 -5.38 7.02 -3.17
C ASN A 7 -5.71 6.19 -4.41
N LEU A 8 -6.17 4.97 -4.18
CA LEU A 8 -6.64 4.05 -5.22
C LEU A 8 -8.06 3.66 -4.87
N ASP A 9 -8.97 3.81 -5.80
CA ASP A 9 -10.35 3.43 -5.57
C ASP A 9 -10.47 1.91 -5.63
N PRO A 10 -10.88 1.23 -4.55
CA PRO A 10 -11.41 1.79 -3.29
C PRO A 10 -10.40 1.85 -2.14
N GLY A 11 -9.14 2.11 -2.36
CA GLY A 11 -8.19 2.01 -1.28
C GLY A 11 -7.04 3.00 -1.32
N TYR A 12 -6.04 2.69 -0.52
CA TYR A 12 -4.84 3.51 -0.35
C TYR A 12 -3.61 2.63 -0.42
N MET A 13 -2.52 3.17 -0.95
CA MET A 13 -1.25 2.44 -1.00
C MET A 13 -0.12 3.26 -0.39
N THR A 14 0.67 2.59 0.45
CA THR A 14 1.98 3.09 0.90
C THR A 14 3.04 2.15 0.33
N LEU A 15 4.31 2.44 0.57
CA LEU A 15 5.35 1.53 0.11
C LEU A 15 5.29 0.17 0.81
N GLY A 16 4.72 0.12 2.01
CA GLY A 16 4.66 -1.12 2.79
C GLY A 16 3.34 -1.85 2.75
N GLN A 17 2.25 -1.20 2.35
CA GLN A 17 0.93 -1.80 2.51
C GLN A 17 -0.08 -1.28 1.50
N PHE A 18 -1.09 -2.10 1.27
CA PHE A 18 -2.30 -1.71 0.54
C PHE A 18 -3.49 -1.86 1.48
N PHE A 19 -4.34 -0.83 1.53
CA PHE A 19 -5.50 -0.76 2.42
C PHE A 19 -6.77 -0.57 1.61
N LEU A 20 -7.85 -1.23 2.02
CA LEU A 20 -9.18 -0.97 1.47
C LEU A 20 -9.93 0.01 2.34
N ALA A 21 -10.69 0.89 1.71
CA ALA A 21 -11.57 1.84 2.41
C ALA A 21 -12.96 1.24 2.52
N THR A 22 -13.62 1.45 3.66
CA THR A 22 -14.96 0.92 3.91
C THR A 22 -15.68 1.79 4.93
N THR A 23 -17.01 1.73 4.92
CA THR A 23 -17.83 2.42 5.93
C THR A 23 -18.23 1.51 7.08
N LYS A 24 -17.81 0.24 7.05
CA LYS A 24 -18.18 -0.74 8.09
C LYS A 24 -17.08 -0.88 9.12
N ASP A 25 -17.45 -0.81 10.40
CA ASP A 25 -16.54 -0.98 11.52
C ASP A 25 -16.40 -2.47 11.84
N GLN A 26 -15.19 -3.00 11.67
CA GLN A 26 -14.87 -4.40 12.00
C GLN A 26 -13.46 -4.47 12.59
N ARG A 27 -13.13 -5.64 13.17
CA ARG A 27 -11.93 -5.86 13.98
C ARG A 27 -10.61 -5.39 13.38
N GLN A 28 -10.38 -5.69 12.11
CA GLN A 28 -9.11 -5.37 11.47
C GLN A 28 -9.06 -3.97 10.91
N ARG A 29 -10.11 -3.18 11.15
CA ARG A 29 -10.25 -1.88 10.51
C ARG A 29 -9.95 -0.75 11.46
N VAL A 30 -9.38 0.31 10.91
CA VAL A 30 -9.00 1.49 11.67
C VAL A 30 -9.81 2.67 11.17
N TYR A 31 -10.38 3.44 12.09
CA TYR A 31 -11.13 4.63 11.74
C TYR A 31 -10.19 5.71 11.23
N VAL A 32 -10.56 6.32 10.10
CA VAL A 32 -9.77 7.41 9.52
C VAL A 32 -10.48 8.74 9.76
N ARG A 33 -11.66 8.91 9.19
CA ARG A 33 -12.47 10.11 9.38
C ARG A 33 -13.82 9.93 8.68
N ASP A 34 -14.80 10.79 9.03
CA ASP A 34 -16.09 10.89 8.32
C ASP A 34 -16.77 9.54 8.11
N GLY A 35 -16.68 8.65 9.12
CA GLY A 35 -17.29 7.34 9.02
C GLY A 35 -16.55 6.37 8.11
N ILE A 36 -15.32 6.70 7.71
CA ILE A 36 -14.51 5.85 6.84
C ILE A 36 -13.46 5.11 7.65
N PHE A 37 -13.40 3.80 7.44
CA PHE A 37 -12.41 2.92 8.04
C PHE A 37 -11.50 2.39 6.95
N VAL A 38 -10.28 1.99 7.31
CA VAL A 38 -9.38 1.32 6.38
C VAL A 38 -8.98 -0.03 6.96
N GLU A 39 -8.79 -1.00 6.08
CA GLU A 39 -8.39 -2.36 6.45
C GLU A 39 -7.09 -2.70 5.75
N PRO A 40 -6.03 -3.07 6.51
CA PRO A 40 -4.81 -3.58 5.86
C PRO A 40 -5.19 -4.83 5.07
N THR A 41 -4.93 -4.82 3.78
CA THR A 41 -5.35 -5.89 2.88
C THR A 41 -4.18 -6.67 2.33
N LEU A 42 -3.09 -6.00 2.02
CA LEU A 42 -1.86 -6.65 1.58
C LEU A 42 -0.67 -5.93 2.21
N TYR A 43 0.43 -6.65 2.40
CA TYR A 43 1.68 -6.05 2.87
C TYR A 43 2.80 -6.40 1.90
N PHE A 44 3.77 -5.49 1.77
CA PHE A 44 4.88 -5.66 0.84
C PHE A 44 6.11 -6.14 1.58
N GLU A 45 6.65 -7.27 1.16
CA GLU A 45 7.83 -7.86 1.78
C GLU A 45 8.55 -8.74 0.77
N ALA A 46 9.86 -8.73 0.81
CA ALA A 46 10.68 -9.55 -0.09
C ALA A 46 10.34 -9.34 -1.57
N GLY A 47 10.05 -8.11 -1.95
CA GLY A 47 9.80 -7.74 -3.34
C GLY A 47 8.40 -7.97 -3.85
N HIS A 48 7.48 -8.43 -3.01
CA HIS A 48 6.12 -8.77 -3.44
C HIS A 48 5.08 -8.38 -2.40
N PHE A 49 3.83 -8.20 -2.85
CA PHE A 49 2.69 -8.08 -1.97
C PHE A 49 2.23 -9.46 -1.51
N HIS A 50 1.91 -9.55 -0.23
CA HIS A 50 1.44 -10.77 0.41
C HIS A 50 0.10 -10.52 1.09
N ALA A 51 -0.70 -11.57 1.22
CA ALA A 51 -2.01 -11.48 1.86
C ALA A 51 -1.93 -11.73 3.36
N PHE A 52 -2.82 -11.08 4.10
CA PHE A 52 -3.09 -11.43 5.49
C PHE A 52 -4.10 -12.59 5.54
N ASP A 53 -4.31 -13.16 6.71
CA ASP A 53 -5.26 -14.25 6.88
C ASP A 53 -6.69 -13.84 6.53
N TRP A 54 -7.03 -12.55 6.71
CA TRP A 54 -8.37 -12.04 6.46
C TRP A 54 -8.56 -11.46 5.06
N THR A 55 -7.54 -11.50 4.20
CA THR A 55 -7.63 -10.92 2.87
C THR A 55 -8.54 -11.75 1.98
N TYR A 56 -9.54 -11.11 1.37
CA TYR A 56 -10.42 -11.79 0.42
C TYR A 56 -9.63 -12.30 -0.79
N ARG A 57 -10.05 -13.44 -1.32
CA ARG A 57 -9.38 -14.08 -2.46
C ARG A 57 -9.23 -13.19 -3.67
N ASP A 58 -10.22 -12.33 -3.91
CA ASP A 58 -10.21 -11.45 -5.07
C ASP A 58 -8.96 -10.56 -5.11
N TYR A 59 -8.40 -10.23 -3.94
CA TYR A 59 -7.22 -9.39 -3.83
C TYR A 59 -5.92 -10.20 -3.83
N GLN A 60 -6.02 -11.52 -3.97
CA GLN A 60 -4.87 -12.40 -3.98
C GLN A 60 -4.54 -12.95 -5.37
N SER A 61 -5.31 -12.58 -6.39
CA SER A 61 -5.04 -13.04 -7.74
C SER A 61 -3.70 -12.49 -8.23
N GLU A 62 -3.01 -13.28 -9.01
CA GLU A 62 -1.74 -12.91 -9.61
C GLU A 62 -1.85 -11.62 -10.41
N LYS A 63 -2.93 -11.49 -11.17
CA LYS A 63 -3.18 -10.32 -11.99
C LYS A 63 -3.35 -9.06 -11.15
N TYR A 64 -4.13 -9.15 -10.08
CA TYR A 64 -4.38 -8.00 -9.22
C TYR A 64 -3.12 -7.58 -8.46
N ILE A 65 -2.41 -8.57 -7.93
CA ILE A 65 -1.16 -8.30 -7.20
C ILE A 65 -0.12 -7.69 -8.14
N SER A 66 0.02 -8.20 -9.36
CA SER A 66 0.93 -7.60 -10.35
C SER A 66 0.57 -6.16 -10.66
N PHE A 67 -0.72 -5.87 -10.78
CA PHE A 67 -1.17 -4.50 -10.99
C PHE A 67 -0.74 -3.59 -9.83
N LEU A 68 -0.98 -4.04 -8.59
CA LEU A 68 -0.62 -3.26 -7.41
C LEU A 68 0.90 -3.09 -7.27
N GLU A 69 1.67 -4.11 -7.63
CA GLU A 69 3.13 -4.01 -7.59
C GLU A 69 3.64 -3.01 -8.61
N ASN A 70 3.00 -2.91 -9.76
CA ASN A 70 3.31 -1.88 -10.75
C ASN A 70 3.03 -0.48 -10.20
N VAL A 71 1.87 -0.31 -9.57
CA VAL A 71 1.51 0.98 -8.96
C VAL A 71 2.52 1.35 -7.89
N ARG A 72 2.91 0.37 -7.07
CA ARG A 72 3.90 0.60 -6.02
C ARG A 72 5.24 1.03 -6.59
N SER A 73 5.67 0.42 -7.68
CA SER A 73 6.92 0.80 -8.32
C SER A 73 6.90 2.25 -8.77
N ARG A 74 5.78 2.71 -9.31
CA ARG A 74 5.62 4.10 -9.71
C ARG A 74 5.64 5.03 -8.50
N LEU A 75 4.99 4.63 -7.42
CA LEU A 75 5.01 5.40 -6.18
C LEU A 75 6.43 5.53 -5.64
N ALA A 76 7.17 4.43 -5.60
CA ALA A 76 8.55 4.43 -5.14
C ALA A 76 9.41 5.36 -5.97
N PHE A 77 9.24 5.34 -7.28
CA PHE A 77 9.97 6.24 -8.18
C PHE A 77 9.62 7.70 -7.89
N GLN A 78 8.34 8.02 -7.76
CA GLN A 78 7.89 9.38 -7.46
C GLN A 78 8.48 9.88 -6.14
N LEU A 79 8.43 9.06 -5.10
CA LEU A 79 8.97 9.43 -3.81
C LEU A 79 10.48 9.63 -3.86
N SER A 80 11.18 8.79 -4.59
CA SER A 80 12.63 8.88 -4.71
C SER A 80 13.09 10.15 -5.43
N THR A 81 12.25 10.72 -6.29
CA THR A 81 12.59 11.94 -7.02
C THR A 81 12.23 13.22 -6.27
N LYS A 82 11.43 13.10 -5.19
CA LYS A 82 10.91 14.26 -4.45
C LYS A 82 11.53 14.45 -3.08
N VAL A 83 12.37 13.54 -2.63
CA VAL A 83 12.99 13.62 -1.30
C VAL A 83 14.48 13.89 -1.42
N PRO A 84 15.14 14.41 -0.35
CA PRO A 84 16.59 14.62 -0.37
C PRO A 84 17.33 13.32 -0.67
N TYR A 85 18.50 13.46 -1.27
CA TYR A 85 19.31 12.34 -1.75
C TYR A 85 19.46 11.21 -0.73
N ARG A 86 19.83 11.52 0.49
CA ARG A 86 20.05 10.47 1.51
C ARG A 86 18.77 9.73 1.89
N LEU A 87 17.61 10.39 1.81
CA LEU A 87 16.33 9.73 2.07
C LEU A 87 15.92 8.87 0.89
N ARG A 88 16.28 9.27 -0.32
CA ARG A 88 16.04 8.43 -1.51
C ARG A 88 16.77 7.10 -1.40
N ALA A 89 18.01 7.11 -0.92
CA ALA A 89 18.75 5.87 -0.72
C ALA A 89 18.04 4.96 0.28
N THR A 90 17.49 5.52 1.35
CA THR A 90 16.73 4.75 2.34
C THR A 90 15.48 4.14 1.73
N LEU A 91 14.73 4.91 0.93
CA LEU A 91 13.53 4.40 0.27
C LEU A 91 13.84 3.26 -0.69
N GLN A 92 14.89 3.39 -1.47
CA GLN A 92 15.30 2.34 -2.40
C GLN A 92 15.67 1.06 -1.66
N LYS A 93 16.39 1.18 -0.56
CA LYS A 93 16.78 0.04 0.26
C LYS A 93 15.54 -0.68 0.81
N ASN A 94 14.58 0.07 1.31
CA ASN A 94 13.35 -0.52 1.86
C ASN A 94 12.50 -1.18 0.78
N SER A 95 12.48 -0.64 -0.43
CA SER A 95 11.69 -1.19 -1.51
C SER A 95 12.21 -2.52 -2.03
N LYS A 96 13.45 -2.88 -1.70
CA LYS A 96 14.06 -4.16 -2.13
C LYS A 96 13.82 -5.31 -1.18
N LYS A 97 13.21 -5.05 -0.06
CA LYS A 97 12.93 -6.12 0.93
C LYS A 97 11.80 -7.04 0.50
#